data_96a2836bd086c8308b05ca5ed1c32822
#
_entry.id   96a2836bd086c8308b05ca5ed1c32822
#
_cell.length_a   1.000
_cell.length_b   1.000
_cell.length_c   1.000
_cell.angle_alpha   90.00
_cell.angle_beta   90.00
_cell.angle_gamma   90.00
#
_symmetry.space_group_name_H-M   'P 1'
#
loop_
_entity.id
_entity.type
_entity.pdbx_description
1 polymer ?
#
loop_
_entity_poly.entity_id
_entity_poly.type
_entity_poly.pdbx_seq_one_letter_code
_entity_poly.pdbx_strand_id
1 'polypeptide(L)'
;MEAPAFEDADPGSDCDCPACGPGLLNRPAVSCGRPVPPAGRVLAVLATAAAATGAALGAGPAAAAAPHTAHRSPYSPDRPAAPAEDESDTPQGGKAPLHGPGGTPAQAVTGVKTPPTTRAEIIRRAKAWVAARVPYSMGAYWSDGYRQDCSGFVSMAWGLPGNEWTGSLGQFGVRIGKGDLQPGDILLFHNPANPQKGSHVVIFGGWTDHTRTSYVAYEQTPPATRRGSTPYAYWSNSGQYVPYRYKGVTAGTAGAEAGGGGAGGGGQAAYPGRSSFGPGADNAHVTRLGRRLVEKGFGTHYTTGPGPRWGEADRRNVEAFQRAQGWRGGAADGYPGPETWRRLFL
;
A
#
# COMPACT_ATOMS: atom_id res chain seq x y z
N MET A 1 22.78 -27.42 38.64
CA MET A 1 21.75 -26.87 37.71
C MET A 1 22.36 -26.86 36.33
N GLU A 2 22.04 -27.93 35.58
CA GLU A 2 22.53 -28.10 34.20
C GLU A 2 21.71 -27.25 33.25
N ALA A 3 22.40 -26.58 32.31
CA ALA A 3 21.77 -25.82 31.25
C ALA A 3 21.23 -26.78 30.17
N PRO A 4 20.08 -26.53 29.57
CA PRO A 4 19.58 -27.36 28.47
C PRO A 4 20.40 -27.18 27.22
N ALA A 5 20.84 -28.31 26.64
CA ALA A 5 21.48 -28.36 25.34
C ALA A 5 20.45 -28.00 24.24
N PHE A 6 20.83 -27.08 23.35
CA PHE A 6 20.09 -26.83 22.12
C PHE A 6 20.48 -27.92 21.12
N GLU A 7 19.51 -28.72 20.68
CA GLU A 7 19.68 -29.59 19.51
C GLU A 7 19.63 -28.72 18.24
N ASP A 8 20.70 -28.82 17.46
CA ASP A 8 20.77 -28.20 16.12
C ASP A 8 19.77 -28.92 15.20
N ALA A 9 18.76 -28.20 14.74
CA ALA A 9 17.85 -28.68 13.72
C ALA A 9 18.57 -28.77 12.38
N ASP A 10 18.67 -29.96 11.83
CA ASP A 10 19.24 -30.27 10.51
C ASP A 10 18.38 -29.60 9.40
N PRO A 11 18.90 -28.69 8.56
CA PRO A 11 18.13 -27.99 7.53
C PRO A 11 17.78 -28.87 6.30
N GLY A 12 17.93 -30.17 6.36
CA GLY A 12 17.75 -31.09 5.23
C GLY A 12 16.44 -31.86 5.17
N SER A 13 15.54 -31.74 6.16
CA SER A 13 14.40 -32.68 6.29
C SER A 13 13.05 -32.22 5.72
N ASP A 14 12.92 -31.00 5.18
CA ASP A 14 11.64 -30.50 4.66
C ASP A 14 11.62 -30.29 3.14
N CYS A 15 12.17 -31.25 2.38
CA CYS A 15 12.10 -31.19 0.92
C CYS A 15 11.15 -32.27 0.39
N ASP A 16 9.90 -31.93 0.11
CA ASP A 16 8.89 -32.76 -0.56
C ASP A 16 9.16 -32.94 -2.07
N CYS A 17 10.40 -33.18 -2.46
CA CYS A 17 10.75 -33.47 -3.84
C CYS A 17 10.79 -35.00 -4.02
N PRO A 18 10.05 -35.57 -4.99
CA PRO A 18 10.03 -37.04 -5.22
C PRO A 18 11.38 -37.65 -5.65
N ALA A 19 12.42 -36.81 -5.82
CA ALA A 19 13.79 -37.24 -6.12
C ALA A 19 14.68 -37.37 -4.86
N CYS A 20 14.20 -37.00 -3.66
CA CYS A 20 14.96 -37.03 -2.40
C CYS A 20 14.50 -38.12 -1.44
N GLY A 21 14.23 -39.32 -1.94
CA GLY A 21 13.94 -40.49 -1.11
C GLY A 21 15.18 -40.98 -0.34
N PRO A 22 15.01 -41.58 0.87
CA PRO A 22 16.11 -42.11 1.68
C PRO A 22 16.74 -43.33 1.00
N GLY A 23 17.94 -43.19 0.41
CA GLY A 23 18.64 -44.34 -0.15
C GLY A 23 19.77 -44.07 -1.13
N LEU A 24 20.15 -42.84 -1.45
CA LEU A 24 21.21 -42.56 -2.44
C LEU A 24 22.31 -41.64 -1.90
N LEU A 25 22.96 -42.08 -0.81
CA LEU A 25 24.23 -41.54 -0.36
C LEU A 25 25.36 -42.25 -1.15
N ASN A 26 25.66 -41.85 -2.37
CA ASN A 26 26.90 -41.90 -3.09
C ASN A 26 26.73 -41.61 -4.59
N ARG A 27 26.48 -40.37 -4.94
CA ARG A 27 26.69 -39.86 -6.30
C ARG A 27 27.18 -38.41 -6.25
N PRO A 28 28.14 -37.98 -7.10
CA PRO A 28 28.59 -36.60 -7.13
C PRO A 28 27.51 -35.67 -7.62
N ALA A 29 27.50 -34.44 -7.09
CA ALA A 29 26.53 -33.39 -7.34
C ALA A 29 26.29 -33.16 -8.84
N VAL A 30 25.07 -33.45 -9.31
CA VAL A 30 24.62 -33.07 -10.64
C VAL A 30 23.97 -31.69 -10.51
N SER A 31 24.63 -30.71 -11.11
CA SER A 31 24.11 -29.35 -11.26
C SER A 31 22.77 -29.38 -12.01
N CYS A 32 21.70 -28.82 -11.43
CA CYS A 32 20.43 -28.56 -12.10
C CYS A 32 20.59 -27.43 -13.10
N GLY A 33 21.18 -27.74 -14.28
CA GLY A 33 21.24 -26.84 -15.43
C GLY A 33 19.89 -26.85 -16.16
N ARG A 34 19.37 -25.69 -16.46
CA ARG A 34 18.21 -25.49 -17.34
C ARG A 34 18.50 -26.08 -18.73
N PRO A 35 17.57 -26.78 -19.36
CA PRO A 35 17.74 -27.22 -20.76
C PRO A 35 17.64 -26.03 -21.71
N VAL A 36 18.68 -25.86 -22.52
CA VAL A 36 18.71 -24.95 -23.69
C VAL A 36 18.12 -25.73 -24.86
N PRO A 37 17.16 -25.21 -25.64
CA PRO A 37 16.66 -25.87 -26.85
C PRO A 37 17.69 -25.78 -27.97
N PRO A 38 17.80 -26.81 -28.84
CA PRO A 38 18.73 -26.80 -29.95
C PRO A 38 18.30 -25.85 -31.09
N ALA A 39 19.28 -25.16 -31.67
CA ALA A 39 19.13 -24.32 -32.83
C ALA A 39 18.70 -25.17 -34.06
N GLY A 40 17.48 -24.96 -34.52
CA GLY A 40 16.94 -25.53 -35.73
C GLY A 40 16.97 -24.56 -36.91
N ARG A 41 17.46 -25.02 -38.00
CA ARG A 41 17.80 -24.38 -39.28
C ARG A 41 16.69 -23.54 -39.90
N VAL A 42 17.11 -22.36 -40.41
CA VAL A 42 16.37 -21.51 -41.33
C VAL A 42 16.21 -22.23 -42.69
N LEU A 43 14.98 -22.32 -43.17
CA LEU A 43 14.68 -22.61 -44.60
C LEU A 43 13.82 -21.45 -45.10
N ALA A 44 14.42 -20.62 -45.96
CA ALA A 44 13.75 -19.60 -46.72
C ALA A 44 13.00 -20.25 -47.89
N VAL A 45 11.72 -19.96 -48.05
CA VAL A 45 10.98 -20.23 -49.27
C VAL A 45 10.42 -18.91 -49.78
N LEU A 46 10.98 -18.48 -50.88
CA LEU A 46 10.46 -17.44 -51.78
C LEU A 46 9.28 -18.01 -52.57
N ALA A 47 8.15 -17.33 -52.62
CA ALA A 47 7.14 -17.53 -53.65
C ALA A 47 6.51 -16.18 -54.03
N THR A 48 6.50 -15.98 -55.28
CA THR A 48 6.27 -14.83 -56.14
C THR A 48 4.81 -14.38 -56.24
N ALA A 49 4.66 -13.13 -56.61
CA ALA A 49 3.46 -12.39 -56.90
C ALA A 49 2.65 -12.93 -58.07
N ALA A 50 1.34 -12.74 -58.04
CA ALA A 50 0.52 -12.49 -59.23
C ALA A 50 -0.68 -11.60 -58.91
N ALA A 51 -0.74 -10.50 -59.60
CA ALA A 51 -1.84 -9.54 -59.61
C ALA A 51 -2.99 -10.07 -60.50
N ALA A 52 -4.23 -9.86 -60.08
CA ALA A 52 -5.38 -9.83 -60.96
C ALA A 52 -6.45 -8.84 -60.45
N THR A 53 -6.71 -7.87 -61.30
CA THR A 53 -7.79 -6.89 -61.24
C THR A 53 -9.15 -7.53 -61.52
N GLY A 54 -10.22 -7.13 -60.81
CA GLY A 54 -11.59 -7.48 -61.14
C GLY A 54 -12.60 -6.73 -60.28
N ALA A 55 -13.23 -5.71 -60.85
CA ALA A 55 -14.35 -5.00 -60.27
C ALA A 55 -15.65 -5.78 -60.45
N ALA A 56 -16.51 -5.90 -59.45
CA ALA A 56 -17.95 -6.06 -59.59
C ALA A 56 -18.72 -5.69 -58.35
N LEU A 57 -19.73 -4.88 -58.53
CA LEU A 57 -20.75 -4.43 -57.60
C LEU A 57 -21.65 -5.59 -57.14
N GLY A 58 -22.02 -5.63 -55.85
CA GLY A 58 -23.04 -6.55 -55.36
C GLY A 58 -23.41 -6.29 -53.89
N ALA A 59 -24.67 -5.89 -53.68
CA ALA A 59 -25.24 -5.57 -52.38
C ALA A 59 -25.61 -6.82 -51.55
N GLY A 60 -25.43 -6.71 -50.20
CA GLY A 60 -26.09 -7.38 -49.10
C GLY A 60 -25.73 -8.84 -48.82
N PRO A 61 -26.11 -9.46 -47.71
CA PRO A 61 -26.75 -8.99 -46.50
C PRO A 61 -25.91 -9.22 -45.21
N ALA A 62 -26.42 -8.71 -44.08
CA ALA A 62 -25.87 -8.82 -42.76
C ALA A 62 -25.53 -10.24 -42.30
N ALA A 63 -24.27 -10.46 -41.94
CA ALA A 63 -23.82 -11.65 -41.22
C ALA A 63 -23.67 -11.37 -39.76
N ALA A 64 -24.34 -12.19 -38.92
CA ALA A 64 -24.29 -12.18 -37.49
C ALA A 64 -22.87 -12.33 -36.95
N ALA A 65 -22.51 -11.45 -35.98
CA ALA A 65 -21.28 -11.55 -35.26
C ALA A 65 -21.29 -12.78 -34.33
N ALA A 66 -20.33 -13.68 -34.55
CA ALA A 66 -20.05 -14.77 -33.62
C ALA A 66 -19.45 -14.23 -32.31
N PRO A 67 -19.79 -14.81 -31.16
CA PRO A 67 -19.23 -14.37 -29.91
C PRO A 67 -17.75 -14.76 -29.80
N HIS A 68 -16.88 -13.79 -29.63
CA HIS A 68 -15.49 -14.03 -29.28
C HIS A 68 -15.44 -14.61 -27.87
N THR A 69 -15.12 -15.88 -27.73
CA THR A 69 -14.74 -16.50 -26.49
C THR A 69 -13.45 -15.88 -26.00
N ALA A 70 -13.54 -15.00 -24.99
CA ALA A 70 -12.39 -14.47 -24.30
C ALA A 70 -11.66 -15.61 -23.59
N HIS A 71 -10.46 -15.93 -24.03
CA HIS A 71 -9.54 -16.80 -23.30
C HIS A 71 -9.17 -16.10 -21.97
N ARG A 72 -9.78 -16.57 -20.89
CA ARG A 72 -9.40 -16.24 -19.54
C ARG A 72 -8.00 -16.79 -19.28
N SER A 73 -6.99 -15.93 -19.25
CA SER A 73 -5.65 -16.25 -18.75
C SER A 73 -5.74 -16.59 -17.26
N PRO A 74 -5.01 -17.60 -16.75
CA PRO A 74 -5.07 -17.95 -15.35
C PRO A 74 -4.58 -16.79 -14.48
N TYR A 75 -5.37 -16.43 -13.51
CA TYR A 75 -5.14 -15.39 -12.52
C TYR A 75 -3.87 -15.67 -11.71
N SER A 76 -2.87 -14.80 -11.83
CA SER A 76 -1.69 -14.77 -10.97
C SER A 76 -1.98 -13.81 -9.81
N PRO A 77 -1.99 -14.28 -8.55
CA PRO A 77 -2.44 -13.45 -7.42
C PRO A 77 -1.55 -12.25 -7.08
N ASP A 78 -0.36 -12.14 -7.66
CA ASP A 78 0.62 -11.09 -7.37
C ASP A 78 0.76 -10.02 -8.46
N ARG A 79 -0.03 -10.07 -9.53
CA ARG A 79 -0.05 -9.00 -10.52
C ARG A 79 -1.13 -8.00 -10.13
N PRO A 80 -0.79 -6.71 -9.89
CA PRO A 80 -1.81 -5.67 -9.76
C PRO A 80 -2.67 -5.73 -11.03
N ALA A 81 -3.97 -5.97 -10.88
CA ALA A 81 -4.89 -5.84 -12.00
C ALA A 81 -4.72 -4.41 -12.53
N ALA A 82 -4.34 -4.30 -13.81
CA ALA A 82 -4.41 -3.01 -14.47
C ALA A 82 -5.87 -2.52 -14.35
N PRO A 83 -6.10 -1.25 -14.05
CA PRO A 83 -7.44 -0.69 -14.04
C PRO A 83 -8.09 -0.96 -15.40
N ALA A 84 -9.36 -1.33 -15.42
CA ALA A 84 -10.13 -1.33 -16.66
C ALA A 84 -10.11 0.09 -17.23
N GLU A 85 -10.01 0.22 -18.55
CA GLU A 85 -9.87 1.52 -19.23
C GLU A 85 -11.02 2.51 -18.97
N ASP A 86 -12.09 2.05 -18.30
CA ASP A 86 -13.27 2.82 -17.88
C ASP A 86 -13.16 3.45 -16.46
N GLU A 87 -12.03 3.36 -15.77
CA GLU A 87 -11.87 3.90 -14.41
C GLU A 87 -11.87 5.44 -14.32
N SER A 88 -11.94 6.15 -15.45
CA SER A 88 -12.12 7.61 -15.45
C SER A 88 -13.51 8.05 -14.97
N ASP A 89 -14.47 7.15 -14.89
CA ASP A 89 -15.86 7.40 -14.54
C ASP A 89 -16.27 6.61 -13.29
N THR A 90 -15.70 6.94 -12.12
CA THR A 90 -16.18 6.43 -10.84
C THR A 90 -17.28 7.37 -10.33
N PRO A 91 -18.58 7.09 -10.57
CA PRO A 91 -19.64 7.92 -10.03
C PRO A 91 -19.62 7.89 -8.52
N GLN A 92 -20.02 8.99 -7.88
CA GLN A 92 -20.07 9.07 -6.42
C GLN A 92 -21.39 9.68 -5.96
N GLY A 93 -21.85 9.26 -4.79
CA GLY A 93 -23.00 9.85 -4.13
C GLY A 93 -22.70 11.22 -3.52
N GLY A 94 -23.72 12.04 -3.29
CA GLY A 94 -23.61 13.30 -2.59
C GLY A 94 -23.36 13.16 -1.08
N LYS A 95 -23.22 14.30 -0.40
CA LYS A 95 -23.18 14.31 1.07
C LYS A 95 -24.47 13.74 1.64
N ALA A 96 -24.37 12.83 2.60
CA ALA A 96 -25.50 12.17 3.25
C ALA A 96 -25.19 11.82 4.70
N PRO A 97 -26.21 11.69 5.57
CA PRO A 97 -26.01 11.16 6.91
C PRO A 97 -25.58 9.70 6.87
N LEU A 98 -25.09 9.17 8.00
CA LEU A 98 -24.89 7.74 8.17
C LEU A 98 -26.24 7.02 8.16
N HIS A 99 -26.25 5.81 7.60
CA HIS A 99 -27.42 4.94 7.66
C HIS A 99 -27.25 3.94 8.80
N GLY A 100 -28.16 3.99 9.77
CA GLY A 100 -28.20 3.04 10.88
C GLY A 100 -28.61 1.62 10.46
N PRO A 101 -28.67 0.67 11.39
CA PRO A 101 -29.20 -0.67 11.16
C PRO A 101 -30.58 -0.62 10.51
N GLY A 102 -30.77 -1.40 9.43
CA GLY A 102 -32.02 -1.41 8.67
C GLY A 102 -32.14 -0.30 7.64
N GLY A 103 -31.08 0.43 7.32
CA GLY A 103 -31.06 1.43 6.23
C GLY A 103 -31.71 2.75 6.57
N THR A 104 -32.08 3.00 7.82
CA THR A 104 -32.68 4.28 8.24
C THR A 104 -31.57 5.33 8.39
N PRO A 105 -31.67 6.53 7.76
CA PRO A 105 -30.72 7.59 7.94
C PRO A 105 -30.57 8.01 9.40
N ALA A 106 -29.35 8.09 9.91
CA ALA A 106 -29.08 8.73 11.18
C ALA A 106 -29.27 10.25 11.05
N GLN A 107 -29.45 10.97 12.18
CA GLN A 107 -29.56 12.41 12.15
C GLN A 107 -28.34 13.05 11.46
N ALA A 108 -28.63 13.97 10.52
CA ALA A 108 -27.56 14.70 9.82
C ALA A 108 -26.75 15.53 10.82
N VAL A 109 -25.42 15.34 10.79
CA VAL A 109 -24.52 16.14 11.60
C VAL A 109 -24.19 17.43 10.87
N THR A 110 -24.51 18.56 11.47
CA THR A 110 -24.17 19.88 10.94
C THR A 110 -22.73 20.26 11.31
N GLY A 111 -22.01 20.88 10.37
CA GLY A 111 -20.65 21.36 10.57
C GLY A 111 -19.54 20.34 10.30
N VAL A 112 -18.30 20.83 10.31
CA VAL A 112 -17.09 20.03 10.10
C VAL A 112 -16.63 19.47 11.44
N LYS A 113 -17.01 18.22 11.73
CA LYS A 113 -16.50 17.51 12.90
C LYS A 113 -15.39 16.55 12.50
N THR A 114 -14.26 16.65 13.18
CA THR A 114 -13.09 15.79 12.96
C THR A 114 -12.81 14.93 14.20
N PRO A 115 -13.57 13.82 14.39
CA PRO A 115 -13.32 12.92 15.50
C PRO A 115 -11.86 12.47 15.55
N PRO A 116 -11.25 12.39 16.75
CA PRO A 116 -9.87 11.95 16.86
C PRO A 116 -9.72 10.49 16.45
N THR A 117 -8.67 10.19 15.68
CA THR A 117 -8.34 8.83 15.27
C THR A 117 -6.84 8.69 15.03
N THR A 118 -6.33 7.47 15.02
CA THR A 118 -4.92 7.20 14.73
C THR A 118 -4.74 6.71 13.30
N ARG A 119 -3.53 6.83 12.76
CA ARG A 119 -3.18 6.27 11.44
C ARG A 119 -3.39 4.75 11.38
N ALA A 120 -3.03 4.06 12.46
CA ALA A 120 -3.23 2.62 12.57
C ALA A 120 -4.71 2.26 12.48
N GLU A 121 -5.57 3.04 13.13
CA GLU A 121 -7.01 2.85 13.11
C GLU A 121 -7.62 3.12 11.73
N ILE A 122 -7.19 4.18 11.04
CA ILE A 122 -7.60 4.46 9.66
C ILE A 122 -7.28 3.27 8.75
N ILE A 123 -6.04 2.77 8.80
CA ILE A 123 -5.60 1.63 7.99
C ILE A 123 -6.32 0.33 8.41
N ARG A 124 -6.58 0.13 9.70
CA ARG A 124 -7.34 -1.03 10.18
C ARG A 124 -8.75 -1.07 9.60
N ARG A 125 -9.47 0.06 9.63
CA ARG A 125 -10.81 0.21 9.05
C ARG A 125 -10.79 -0.02 7.53
N ALA A 126 -9.82 0.58 6.84
CA ALA A 126 -9.66 0.37 5.39
C ALA A 126 -9.44 -1.12 5.06
N LYS A 127 -8.57 -1.82 5.80
CA LYS A 127 -8.33 -3.26 5.64
C LYS A 127 -9.58 -4.10 5.92
N ALA A 128 -10.45 -3.69 6.84
CA ALA A 128 -11.69 -4.43 7.13
C ALA A 128 -12.63 -4.45 5.92
N TRP A 129 -12.81 -3.33 5.22
CA TRP A 129 -13.60 -3.29 4.00
C TRP A 129 -12.96 -4.06 2.85
N VAL A 130 -11.62 -4.01 2.72
CA VAL A 130 -10.90 -4.82 1.72
C VAL A 130 -11.12 -6.31 1.98
N ALA A 131 -11.00 -6.76 3.24
CA ALA A 131 -11.22 -8.16 3.62
C ALA A 131 -12.67 -8.61 3.38
N ALA A 132 -13.63 -7.72 3.65
CA ALA A 132 -15.06 -7.96 3.38
C ALA A 132 -15.41 -7.85 1.88
N ARG A 133 -14.49 -7.36 1.02
CA ARG A 133 -14.73 -7.11 -0.41
C ARG A 133 -16.03 -6.32 -0.61
N VAL A 134 -16.19 -5.24 0.14
CA VAL A 134 -17.42 -4.42 0.09
C VAL A 134 -17.71 -4.03 -1.36
N PRO A 135 -18.91 -4.37 -1.89
CA PRO A 135 -19.27 -4.06 -3.27
C PRO A 135 -19.30 -2.55 -3.50
N TYR A 136 -18.93 -2.11 -4.70
CA TYR A 136 -19.06 -0.71 -5.08
C TYR A 136 -20.52 -0.33 -5.35
N SER A 137 -20.99 0.74 -4.73
CA SER A 137 -22.31 1.32 -5.01
C SER A 137 -22.41 2.74 -4.51
N MET A 138 -22.80 3.68 -5.37
CA MET A 138 -23.03 5.07 -4.95
C MET A 138 -24.35 5.29 -4.23
N GLY A 139 -25.25 4.32 -4.25
CA GLY A 139 -26.59 4.40 -3.62
C GLY A 139 -26.82 3.46 -2.46
N ALA A 140 -25.94 2.47 -2.24
CA ALA A 140 -26.04 1.53 -1.13
C ALA A 140 -25.12 1.92 0.04
N TYR A 141 -25.46 1.42 1.21
CA TYR A 141 -24.73 1.65 2.46
C TYR A 141 -24.31 0.31 3.05
N TRP A 142 -23.08 0.24 3.54
CA TRP A 142 -22.59 -0.96 4.21
C TRP A 142 -23.17 -1.07 5.63
N SER A 143 -22.97 -2.21 6.28
CA SER A 143 -23.51 -2.49 7.61
C SER A 143 -23.07 -1.51 8.71
N ASP A 144 -22.00 -0.76 8.47
CA ASP A 144 -21.49 0.29 9.36
C ASP A 144 -22.08 1.68 9.05
N GLY A 145 -23.01 1.78 8.09
CA GLY A 145 -23.74 2.99 7.75
C GLY A 145 -23.03 3.89 6.73
N TYR A 146 -21.84 3.52 6.26
CA TYR A 146 -21.14 4.30 5.25
C TYR A 146 -21.50 3.87 3.84
N ARG A 147 -21.57 4.86 2.92
CA ARG A 147 -21.87 4.62 1.50
C ARG A 147 -20.74 3.88 0.84
N GLN A 148 -21.07 2.94 -0.03
CA GLN A 148 -20.16 1.99 -0.69
C GLN A 148 -19.47 2.59 -1.94
N ASP A 149 -19.12 3.88 -1.88
CA ASP A 149 -18.34 4.56 -2.92
C ASP A 149 -16.98 5.06 -2.40
N CYS A 150 -16.17 5.67 -3.27
CA CYS A 150 -14.82 6.08 -2.93
C CYS A 150 -14.77 7.07 -1.75
N SER A 151 -15.66 8.03 -1.72
CA SER A 151 -15.71 9.05 -0.67
C SER A 151 -16.37 8.55 0.63
N GLY A 152 -17.34 7.66 0.53
CA GLY A 152 -17.92 6.95 1.68
C GLY A 152 -16.87 6.06 2.37
N PHE A 153 -16.05 5.37 1.60
CA PHE A 153 -14.93 4.59 2.12
C PHE A 153 -13.93 5.43 2.91
N VAL A 154 -13.57 6.62 2.41
CA VAL A 154 -12.70 7.54 3.15
C VAL A 154 -13.40 8.08 4.39
N SER A 155 -14.69 8.42 4.29
CA SER A 155 -15.51 8.86 5.43
C SER A 155 -15.51 7.81 6.54
N MET A 156 -15.70 6.55 6.18
CA MET A 156 -15.61 5.39 7.09
C MET A 156 -14.21 5.26 7.70
N ALA A 157 -13.17 5.28 6.90
CA ALA A 157 -11.81 5.08 7.38
C ALA A 157 -11.35 6.20 8.33
N TRP A 158 -11.71 7.44 8.04
CA TRP A 158 -11.45 8.60 8.91
C TRP A 158 -12.40 8.67 10.11
N GLY A 159 -13.49 7.89 10.12
CA GLY A 159 -14.49 7.88 11.19
C GLY A 159 -15.31 9.15 11.23
N LEU A 160 -15.64 9.71 10.05
CA LEU A 160 -16.45 10.92 9.94
C LEU A 160 -17.89 10.64 10.39
N PRO A 161 -18.58 11.62 10.96
CA PRO A 161 -19.95 11.44 11.46
C PRO A 161 -21.01 11.41 10.36
N GLY A 162 -20.63 11.41 9.09
CA GLY A 162 -21.50 11.36 7.93
C GLY A 162 -20.76 10.89 6.69
N ASN A 163 -21.51 10.66 5.63
CA ASN A 163 -20.98 10.33 4.31
C ASN A 163 -20.63 11.63 3.58
N GLU A 164 -19.35 11.85 3.40
CA GLU A 164 -18.86 12.97 2.61
C GLU A 164 -18.75 12.58 1.13
N TRP A 165 -18.49 13.54 0.27
CA TRP A 165 -18.18 13.37 -1.14
C TRP A 165 -16.85 14.04 -1.46
N THR A 166 -16.27 13.80 -2.63
CA THR A 166 -14.94 14.33 -2.97
C THR A 166 -14.85 15.86 -2.88
N GLY A 167 -15.96 16.57 -3.14
CA GLY A 167 -16.03 18.03 -3.03
C GLY A 167 -16.00 18.58 -1.59
N SER A 168 -16.35 17.75 -0.59
CA SER A 168 -16.34 18.16 0.82
C SER A 168 -15.20 17.57 1.64
N LEU A 169 -14.61 16.44 1.24
CA LEU A 169 -13.55 15.77 1.99
C LEU A 169 -12.35 16.66 2.33
N GLY A 170 -11.97 17.57 1.43
CA GLY A 170 -10.87 18.51 1.67
C GLY A 170 -11.05 19.40 2.91
N GLN A 171 -12.29 19.63 3.36
CA GLN A 171 -12.58 20.41 4.58
C GLN A 171 -12.14 19.70 5.85
N PHE A 172 -12.10 18.37 5.83
CA PHE A 172 -11.67 17.51 6.95
C PHE A 172 -10.16 17.25 6.95
N GLY A 173 -9.45 17.69 5.91
CA GLY A 173 -8.02 17.51 5.71
C GLY A 173 -7.23 18.81 5.72
N VAL A 174 -5.91 18.67 5.91
CA VAL A 174 -4.91 19.68 5.64
C VAL A 174 -4.13 19.24 4.41
N ARG A 175 -3.94 20.14 3.43
CA ARG A 175 -3.08 19.85 2.27
C ARG A 175 -1.65 19.62 2.71
N ILE A 176 -1.02 18.62 2.13
CA ILE A 176 0.38 18.24 2.42
C ILE A 176 1.15 18.06 1.12
N GLY A 177 2.47 17.99 1.20
CA GLY A 177 3.34 17.67 0.07
C GLY A 177 3.41 16.15 -0.18
N LYS A 178 3.82 15.77 -1.40
CA LYS A 178 4.13 14.36 -1.74
C LYS A 178 5.12 13.73 -0.75
N GLY A 179 6.12 14.52 -0.32
CA GLY A 179 7.15 14.08 0.61
C GLY A 179 6.64 13.74 2.01
N ASP A 180 5.51 14.33 2.41
CA ASP A 180 4.93 14.23 3.73
C ASP A 180 3.89 13.12 3.86
N LEU A 181 3.55 12.44 2.74
CA LEU A 181 2.56 11.37 2.72
C LEU A 181 2.93 10.25 3.70
N GLN A 182 1.97 9.89 4.54
CA GLN A 182 2.04 8.80 5.51
C GLN A 182 0.79 7.92 5.42
N PRO A 183 0.85 6.65 5.83
CA PRO A 183 -0.32 5.76 5.82
C PRO A 183 -1.54 6.41 6.51
N GLY A 184 -2.70 6.36 5.84
CA GLY A 184 -3.94 6.99 6.30
C GLY A 184 -4.19 8.41 5.76
N ASP A 185 -3.19 9.05 5.12
CA ASP A 185 -3.42 10.23 4.30
C ASP A 185 -4.16 9.84 3.01
N ILE A 186 -4.76 10.79 2.32
CA ILE A 186 -5.50 10.52 1.07
C ILE A 186 -4.91 11.28 -0.10
N LEU A 187 -5.15 10.75 -1.29
CA LEU A 187 -4.99 11.43 -2.56
C LEU A 187 -6.38 11.69 -3.12
N LEU A 188 -6.75 12.95 -3.25
CA LEU A 188 -8.10 13.41 -3.58
C LEU A 188 -8.10 14.18 -4.90
N PHE A 189 -8.88 13.73 -5.86
CA PHE A 189 -9.28 14.50 -7.04
C PHE A 189 -10.78 14.75 -7.01
N HIS A 190 -11.18 16.01 -7.09
CA HIS A 190 -12.54 16.43 -7.29
C HIS A 190 -12.66 17.20 -8.59
N ASN A 191 -13.51 16.72 -9.49
CA ASN A 191 -13.83 17.42 -10.74
C ASN A 191 -15.05 18.33 -10.52
N PRO A 192 -14.87 19.64 -10.36
CA PRO A 192 -15.98 20.55 -10.09
C PRO A 192 -16.93 20.73 -11.28
N ALA A 193 -16.44 20.53 -12.51
CA ALA A 193 -17.26 20.66 -13.72
C ALA A 193 -18.21 19.49 -13.90
N ASN A 194 -17.80 18.30 -13.50
CA ASN A 194 -18.64 17.10 -13.49
C ASN A 194 -18.21 16.17 -12.35
N PRO A 195 -18.75 16.34 -11.13
CA PRO A 195 -18.33 15.55 -9.97
C PRO A 195 -18.56 14.05 -10.11
N GLN A 196 -19.48 13.64 -10.99
CA GLN A 196 -19.77 12.22 -11.27
C GLN A 196 -18.81 11.59 -12.27
N LYS A 197 -17.92 12.39 -12.87
CA LYS A 197 -16.98 11.92 -13.88
C LYS A 197 -15.55 12.25 -13.49
N GLY A 198 -14.74 11.21 -13.29
CA GLY A 198 -13.32 11.32 -12.98
C GLY A 198 -12.95 11.72 -11.55
N SER A 199 -13.94 12.15 -10.73
CA SER A 199 -13.68 12.41 -9.30
C SER A 199 -13.38 11.10 -8.58
N HIS A 200 -12.26 11.06 -7.83
CA HIS A 200 -11.89 9.86 -7.07
C HIS A 200 -11.04 10.21 -5.84
N VAL A 201 -11.03 9.33 -4.88
CA VAL A 201 -10.19 9.44 -3.69
C VAL A 201 -9.70 8.07 -3.25
N VAL A 202 -8.44 8.02 -2.86
CA VAL A 202 -7.79 6.80 -2.37
C VAL A 202 -7.07 7.08 -1.06
N ILE A 203 -6.94 6.06 -0.21
CA ILE A 203 -6.14 6.13 1.02
C ILE A 203 -4.73 5.63 0.73
N PHE A 204 -3.74 6.44 1.05
CA PHE A 204 -2.34 6.11 0.95
C PHE A 204 -1.94 5.11 2.05
N GLY A 205 -1.39 3.98 1.66
CA GLY A 205 -0.97 2.90 2.56
C GLY A 205 0.54 2.80 2.80
N GLY A 206 1.31 3.63 2.09
CA GLY A 206 2.78 3.62 2.14
C GLY A 206 3.42 3.46 0.76
N TRP A 207 4.61 3.99 0.59
CA TRP A 207 5.37 3.81 -0.65
C TRP A 207 5.78 2.35 -0.85
N THR A 208 5.73 1.86 -2.07
CA THR A 208 6.18 0.50 -2.43
C THR A 208 7.68 0.42 -2.62
N ASP A 209 8.32 1.55 -2.95
CA ASP A 209 9.73 1.65 -3.23
C ASP A 209 10.34 2.98 -2.74
N HIS A 210 11.65 3.09 -2.78
CA HIS A 210 12.40 4.27 -2.35
C HIS A 210 12.30 5.44 -3.33
N THR A 211 11.96 5.18 -4.61
CA THR A 211 11.81 6.22 -5.63
C THR A 211 10.51 7.00 -5.49
N ARG A 212 9.56 6.45 -4.72
CA ARG A 212 8.24 7.02 -4.48
C ARG A 212 7.46 7.27 -5.77
N THR A 213 7.61 6.35 -6.71
CA THR A 213 6.86 6.35 -7.97
C THR A 213 5.56 5.58 -7.85
N SER A 214 5.49 4.62 -6.91
CA SER A 214 4.30 3.81 -6.65
C SER A 214 4.06 3.65 -5.14
N TYR A 215 2.81 3.45 -4.77
CA TYR A 215 2.40 3.30 -3.38
C TYR A 215 1.30 2.24 -3.25
N VAL A 216 1.11 1.73 -2.04
CA VAL A 216 -0.05 0.90 -1.69
C VAL A 216 -1.26 1.82 -1.56
N ALA A 217 -2.26 1.64 -2.41
CA ALA A 217 -3.56 2.29 -2.29
C ALA A 217 -4.57 1.35 -1.63
N TYR A 218 -5.43 1.91 -0.78
CA TYR A 218 -6.69 1.31 -0.39
C TYR A 218 -7.80 2.15 -1.00
N GLU A 219 -8.69 1.54 -1.75
CA GLU A 219 -9.71 2.28 -2.49
C GLU A 219 -11.00 1.50 -2.65
N GLN A 220 -12.11 2.25 -2.73
CA GLN A 220 -13.40 1.74 -3.11
C GLN A 220 -13.67 2.16 -4.55
N THR A 221 -13.68 1.21 -5.45
CA THR A 221 -13.89 1.35 -6.89
C THR A 221 -14.57 0.09 -7.43
N PRO A 222 -15.26 0.13 -8.57
CA PRO A 222 -15.85 -1.07 -9.12
C PRO A 222 -14.82 -2.20 -9.32
N PRO A 223 -15.16 -3.48 -9.06
CA PRO A 223 -16.44 -3.96 -8.53
C PRO A 223 -16.54 -3.94 -7.00
N ALA A 224 -15.44 -3.76 -6.26
CA ALA A 224 -15.41 -3.82 -4.80
C ALA A 224 -14.15 -3.18 -4.23
N THR A 225 -14.18 -2.91 -2.91
CA THR A 225 -13.02 -2.40 -2.17
C THR A 225 -11.79 -3.27 -2.41
N ARG A 226 -10.68 -2.62 -2.72
CA ARG A 226 -9.41 -3.30 -3.01
C ARG A 226 -8.20 -2.62 -2.37
N ARG A 227 -7.10 -3.38 -2.33
CA ARG A 227 -5.76 -2.91 -2.00
C ARG A 227 -4.85 -3.26 -3.17
N GLY A 228 -4.06 -2.31 -3.64
CA GLY A 228 -3.14 -2.57 -4.76
C GLY A 228 -1.96 -1.61 -4.78
N SER A 229 -0.98 -1.90 -5.63
CA SER A 229 0.09 -0.96 -5.97
C SER A 229 -0.42 0.00 -7.04
N THR A 230 -0.26 1.28 -6.82
CA THR A 230 -0.79 2.35 -7.66
C THR A 230 0.33 3.35 -7.97
N PRO A 231 0.47 3.81 -9.24
CA PRO A 231 1.43 4.87 -9.56
C PRO A 231 1.04 6.18 -8.89
N TYR A 232 2.01 6.99 -8.55
CA TYR A 232 1.75 8.32 -7.97
C TYR A 232 1.38 9.34 -9.08
N ALA A 233 0.32 10.14 -8.96
CA ALA A 233 -0.63 10.14 -7.83
C ALA A 233 -1.78 9.15 -8.06
N TYR A 234 -2.10 8.82 -9.32
CA TYR A 234 -3.08 7.82 -9.72
C TYR A 234 -2.91 7.45 -11.20
N TRP A 235 -3.62 6.43 -11.66
CA TRP A 235 -3.56 5.92 -13.05
C TRP A 235 -3.98 6.96 -14.09
N SER A 236 -5.06 7.70 -13.79
CA SER A 236 -5.59 8.78 -14.64
C SER A 236 -5.65 10.09 -13.85
N ASN A 237 -5.65 11.24 -14.53
CA ASN A 237 -5.74 12.57 -13.91
C ASN A 237 -4.71 12.83 -12.81
N SER A 238 -3.54 12.18 -12.86
CA SER A 238 -2.56 12.17 -11.76
C SER A 238 -2.13 13.59 -11.33
N GLY A 239 -2.03 14.53 -12.26
CA GLY A 239 -1.70 15.93 -11.97
C GLY A 239 -2.77 16.72 -11.21
N GLN A 240 -3.97 16.14 -11.06
CA GLN A 240 -5.09 16.79 -10.40
C GLN A 240 -5.33 16.27 -8.97
N TYR A 241 -4.69 15.18 -8.59
CA TYR A 241 -4.78 14.64 -7.24
C TYR A 241 -3.99 15.49 -6.25
N VAL A 242 -4.64 15.84 -5.16
CA VAL A 242 -4.07 16.64 -4.07
C VAL A 242 -3.96 15.78 -2.83
N PRO A 243 -2.78 15.67 -2.21
CA PRO A 243 -2.62 14.97 -0.95
C PRO A 243 -3.22 15.74 0.23
N TYR A 244 -3.97 15.04 1.09
CA TYR A 244 -4.51 15.58 2.33
C TYR A 244 -4.25 14.65 3.51
N ARG A 245 -3.95 15.26 4.64
CA ARG A 245 -3.91 14.63 5.95
C ARG A 245 -5.17 14.94 6.71
N TYR A 246 -5.80 13.93 7.31
CA TYR A 246 -6.96 14.14 8.15
C TYR A 246 -6.64 15.03 9.36
N LYS A 247 -7.47 16.03 9.64
CA LYS A 247 -7.29 16.98 10.76
C LYS A 247 -7.41 16.31 12.13
N GLY A 248 -8.22 15.24 12.22
CA GLY A 248 -8.44 14.48 13.45
C GLY A 248 -7.37 13.41 13.73
N VAL A 249 -6.30 13.33 12.89
CA VAL A 249 -5.20 12.40 13.20
C VAL A 249 -4.50 12.84 14.48
N THR A 250 -4.64 12.02 15.50
CA THR A 250 -3.83 12.14 16.72
C THR A 250 -2.52 11.39 16.52
N ALA A 251 -1.47 11.86 17.18
CA ALA A 251 -0.27 11.06 17.37
C ALA A 251 -0.65 9.84 18.20
N GLY A 252 -1.08 8.77 17.52
CA GLY A 252 -1.37 7.52 18.18
C GLY A 252 -0.10 7.03 18.85
N THR A 253 -0.14 6.83 20.14
CA THR A 253 0.76 5.90 20.79
C THR A 253 0.54 4.57 20.09
N ALA A 254 1.48 4.19 19.22
CA ALA A 254 1.46 2.89 18.59
C ALA A 254 1.49 1.83 19.69
N GLY A 255 0.38 1.14 19.93
CA GLY A 255 0.30 0.01 20.85
C GLY A 255 -0.58 0.24 22.06
N ALA A 256 -1.91 0.26 21.85
CA ALA A 256 -2.85 -0.14 22.89
C ALA A 256 -3.73 -1.23 22.28
N GLU A 257 -3.23 -2.44 22.29
CA GLU A 257 -4.06 -3.63 22.37
C GLU A 257 -4.69 -3.63 23.75
N ALA A 258 -6.00 -3.93 23.83
CA ALA A 258 -6.80 -3.92 25.03
C ALA A 258 -6.20 -4.80 26.14
N GLY A 259 -5.94 -4.18 27.30
CA GLY A 259 -5.54 -4.89 28.51
C GLY A 259 -5.32 -3.89 29.63
N GLY A 260 -6.22 -3.87 30.60
CA GLY A 260 -6.34 -2.89 31.66
C GLY A 260 -5.13 -2.72 32.56
N GLY A 261 -5.02 -1.51 33.09
CA GLY A 261 -4.55 -1.22 34.43
C GLY A 261 -3.06 -1.09 34.65
N GLY A 262 -2.60 0.10 35.02
CA GLY A 262 -1.32 0.25 35.71
C GLY A 262 -0.56 1.53 35.34
N ALA A 263 -0.64 2.52 36.16
CA ALA A 263 0.21 3.71 36.11
C ALA A 263 1.68 3.38 36.38
N GLY A 264 2.59 3.93 35.57
CA GLY A 264 4.02 3.82 35.83
C GLY A 264 4.85 4.39 34.69
N GLY A 265 5.43 5.58 34.93
CA GLY A 265 6.20 6.43 34.03
C GLY A 265 7.29 5.79 33.19
N GLY A 266 7.39 6.29 31.99
CA GLY A 266 8.43 6.00 31.04
C GLY A 266 7.96 6.36 29.62
N GLY A 267 7.86 7.67 29.29
CA GLY A 267 7.34 8.14 28.02
C GLY A 267 8.11 7.59 26.83
N GLN A 268 7.54 6.62 26.12
CA GLN A 268 8.00 6.23 24.80
C GLN A 268 7.86 7.44 23.87
N ALA A 269 9.00 7.91 23.36
CA ALA A 269 9.02 9.06 22.46
C ALA A 269 8.29 8.74 21.15
N ALA A 270 7.27 9.52 20.87
CA ALA A 270 6.60 9.51 19.58
C ALA A 270 7.62 9.69 18.43
N TYR A 271 7.44 8.95 17.33
CA TYR A 271 8.29 9.10 16.16
C TYR A 271 8.13 10.51 15.59
N PRO A 272 9.23 11.30 15.47
CA PRO A 272 9.14 12.73 15.13
C PRO A 272 8.85 12.99 13.63
N GLY A 273 8.76 11.94 12.82
CA GLY A 273 8.59 12.05 11.38
C GLY A 273 9.88 11.85 10.60
N ARG A 274 9.75 11.40 9.34
CA ARG A 274 10.90 11.11 8.47
C ARG A 274 11.72 12.35 8.13
N SER A 275 11.10 13.51 8.05
CA SER A 275 11.77 14.79 7.79
C SER A 275 12.78 15.19 8.88
N SER A 276 12.68 14.59 10.06
CA SER A 276 13.66 14.81 11.13
C SER A 276 15.00 14.10 10.91
N PHE A 277 15.11 13.23 9.89
CA PHE A 277 16.27 12.40 9.62
C PHE A 277 16.65 12.46 8.14
N GLY A 278 17.95 12.48 7.86
CA GLY A 278 18.46 12.50 6.49
C GLY A 278 19.35 13.71 6.20
N PRO A 279 19.90 13.80 4.98
CA PRO A 279 20.80 14.89 4.59
C PRO A 279 20.19 16.26 4.88
N GLY A 280 20.95 17.10 5.60
CA GLY A 280 20.52 18.45 6.01
C GLY A 280 19.72 18.50 7.31
N ALA A 281 19.33 17.39 7.91
CA ALA A 281 18.67 17.40 9.21
C ALA A 281 19.67 17.80 10.31
N ASP A 282 19.29 18.78 11.14
CA ASP A 282 20.05 19.23 12.30
C ASP A 282 19.05 19.52 13.43
N ASN A 283 18.88 18.58 14.35
CA ASN A 283 17.86 18.66 15.38
C ASN A 283 18.08 17.67 16.54
N ALA A 284 17.39 17.89 17.64
CA ALA A 284 17.49 17.07 18.86
C ALA A 284 17.05 15.60 18.67
N HIS A 285 16.23 15.30 17.65
CA HIS A 285 15.79 13.93 17.37
C HIS A 285 16.91 13.08 16.78
N VAL A 286 17.82 13.65 16.00
CA VAL A 286 19.04 12.99 15.52
C VAL A 286 19.93 12.61 16.69
N THR A 287 20.19 13.56 17.61
CA THR A 287 20.97 13.28 18.85
C THR A 287 20.34 12.17 19.68
N ARG A 288 19.02 12.22 19.85
CA ARG A 288 18.28 11.22 20.63
C ARG A 288 18.34 9.83 20.00
N LEU A 289 18.16 9.76 18.69
CA LEU A 289 18.31 8.52 17.90
C LEU A 289 19.69 7.91 18.12
N GLY A 290 20.71 8.71 17.91
CA GLY A 290 22.09 8.26 18.00
C GLY A 290 22.48 7.79 19.41
N ARG A 291 22.06 8.49 20.46
CA ARG A 291 22.25 8.04 21.84
C ARG A 291 21.62 6.67 22.07
N ARG A 292 20.39 6.48 21.59
CA ARG A 292 19.69 5.20 21.74
C ARG A 292 20.34 4.07 20.96
N LEU A 293 20.86 4.36 19.75
CA LEU A 293 21.65 3.39 18.98
C LEU A 293 22.90 2.96 19.75
N VAL A 294 23.63 3.90 20.36
CA VAL A 294 24.80 3.61 21.20
C VAL A 294 24.40 2.74 22.40
N GLU A 295 23.34 3.11 23.13
CA GLU A 295 22.83 2.33 24.27
C GLU A 295 22.48 0.88 23.89
N LYS A 296 22.00 0.66 22.68
CA LYS A 296 21.64 -0.67 22.16
C LYS A 296 22.81 -1.38 21.45
N GLY A 297 24.03 -0.83 21.47
CA GLY A 297 25.21 -1.44 20.90
C GLY A 297 25.40 -1.21 19.39
N PHE A 298 24.62 -0.31 18.78
CA PHE A 298 24.70 0.02 17.35
C PHE A 298 25.37 1.36 17.06
N GLY A 299 26.28 1.82 17.94
CA GLY A 299 27.00 3.09 17.79
C GLY A 299 28.38 2.98 17.13
N THR A 300 28.74 1.85 16.52
CA THR A 300 30.08 1.54 16.07
C THR A 300 30.63 2.45 14.96
N HIS A 301 29.74 3.13 14.23
CA HIS A 301 30.15 4.05 13.16
C HIS A 301 30.36 5.50 13.63
N TYR A 302 30.08 5.82 14.91
CA TYR A 302 30.41 7.13 15.45
C TYR A 302 31.89 7.22 15.86
N THR A 303 32.56 8.26 15.37
CA THR A 303 33.95 8.59 15.77
C THR A 303 34.00 9.61 16.91
N THR A 304 33.02 10.51 16.97
CA THR A 304 32.92 11.59 17.98
C THR A 304 31.63 11.52 18.81
N GLY A 305 30.84 10.46 18.64
CA GLY A 305 29.54 10.30 19.27
C GLY A 305 28.38 10.93 18.50
N PRO A 306 27.14 10.68 18.95
CA PRO A 306 25.94 11.21 18.30
C PRO A 306 25.75 12.70 18.54
N GLY A 307 25.47 13.47 17.49
CA GLY A 307 25.20 14.90 17.49
C GLY A 307 23.84 15.25 16.87
N PRO A 308 23.48 16.54 16.81
CA PRO A 308 22.21 16.98 16.23
C PRO A 308 22.18 16.91 14.69
N ARG A 309 23.36 16.94 14.05
CA ARG A 309 23.48 16.92 12.59
C ARG A 309 23.51 15.49 12.09
N TRP A 310 22.56 15.19 11.17
CA TRP A 310 22.51 13.90 10.50
C TRP A 310 23.74 13.70 9.59
N GLY A 311 24.37 12.54 9.72
CA GLY A 311 25.52 12.16 8.90
C GLY A 311 25.48 10.70 8.46
N GLU A 312 26.51 10.29 7.71
CA GLU A 312 26.65 8.92 7.25
C GLU A 312 26.83 7.91 8.41
N ALA A 313 27.39 8.36 9.52
CA ALA A 313 27.52 7.54 10.72
C ALA A 313 26.13 7.18 11.30
N ASP A 314 25.20 8.15 11.33
CA ASP A 314 23.81 7.88 11.77
C ASP A 314 23.14 6.86 10.85
N ARG A 315 23.28 7.07 9.52
CA ARG A 315 22.68 6.18 8.53
C ARG A 315 23.18 4.74 8.68
N ARG A 316 24.50 4.55 8.80
CA ARG A 316 25.11 3.21 8.94
C ARG A 316 24.72 2.54 10.26
N ASN A 317 24.66 3.28 11.35
CA ASN A 317 24.23 2.75 12.64
C ASN A 317 22.75 2.34 12.63
N VAL A 318 21.89 3.12 11.99
CA VAL A 318 20.48 2.76 11.78
C VAL A 318 20.36 1.52 10.90
N GLU A 319 21.11 1.45 9.80
CA GLU A 319 21.14 0.29 8.91
C GLU A 319 21.56 -0.99 9.66
N ALA A 320 22.61 -0.89 10.47
CA ALA A 320 23.07 -2.01 11.30
C ALA A 320 21.98 -2.48 12.28
N PHE A 321 21.31 -1.53 12.94
CA PHE A 321 20.16 -1.85 13.80
C PHE A 321 19.02 -2.53 13.04
N GLN A 322 18.64 -1.99 11.87
CA GLN A 322 17.60 -2.54 11.01
C GLN A 322 17.93 -3.97 10.57
N ARG A 323 19.18 -4.23 10.17
CA ARG A 323 19.65 -5.58 9.81
C ARG A 323 19.59 -6.56 10.98
N ALA A 324 19.92 -6.11 12.19
CA ALA A 324 19.79 -6.92 13.41
C ALA A 324 18.33 -7.25 13.77
N GLN A 325 17.36 -6.44 13.28
CA GLN A 325 15.92 -6.76 13.38
C GLN A 325 15.45 -7.76 12.30
N GLY A 326 16.35 -8.32 11.50
CA GLY A 326 16.01 -9.25 10.42
C GLY A 326 15.64 -8.59 9.09
N TRP A 327 15.66 -7.27 8.99
CA TRP A 327 15.33 -6.58 7.73
C TRP A 327 16.47 -6.70 6.71
N ARG A 328 16.10 -6.70 5.40
CA ARG A 328 17.06 -6.85 4.29
C ARG A 328 16.69 -5.90 3.14
N GLY A 329 17.70 -5.64 2.27
CA GLY A 329 17.50 -4.78 1.09
C GLY A 329 16.98 -3.39 1.45
N GLY A 330 16.00 -2.89 0.71
CA GLY A 330 15.40 -1.57 0.92
C GLY A 330 14.67 -1.37 2.25
N ALA A 331 14.41 -2.44 3.02
CA ALA A 331 13.86 -2.34 4.37
C ALA A 331 14.93 -1.98 5.42
N ALA A 332 16.21 -2.19 5.09
CA ALA A 332 17.36 -1.78 5.91
C ALA A 332 18.10 -0.63 5.20
N ASP A 333 17.40 0.48 4.99
CA ASP A 333 17.86 1.64 4.22
C ASP A 333 18.73 2.64 5.00
N GLY A 334 18.85 2.41 6.30
CA GLY A 334 19.58 3.29 7.21
C GLY A 334 18.81 4.56 7.60
N TYR A 335 17.54 4.70 7.21
CA TYR A 335 16.70 5.80 7.65
C TYR A 335 15.64 5.32 8.64
N PRO A 336 15.54 5.92 9.83
CA PRO A 336 14.60 5.44 10.84
C PRO A 336 13.15 5.75 10.40
N GLY A 337 12.38 4.69 10.19
CA GLY A 337 10.92 4.76 10.05
C GLY A 337 10.23 4.62 11.42
N PRO A 338 8.88 4.71 11.46
CA PRO A 338 8.11 4.53 12.70
C PRO A 338 8.42 3.22 13.42
N GLU A 339 8.59 2.11 12.68
CA GLU A 339 8.89 0.81 13.26
C GLU A 339 10.33 0.71 13.76
N THR A 340 11.31 1.28 13.03
CA THR A 340 12.69 1.40 13.49
C THR A 340 12.74 2.18 14.80
N TRP A 341 12.06 3.32 14.85
CA TRP A 341 11.98 4.16 16.04
C TRP A 341 11.33 3.41 17.21
N ARG A 342 10.18 2.80 16.98
CA ARG A 342 9.48 2.03 18.00
C ARG A 342 10.38 0.96 18.64
N ARG A 343 11.03 0.12 17.82
CA ARG A 343 11.92 -0.96 18.34
C ARG A 343 13.17 -0.42 19.01
N LEU A 344 13.65 0.71 18.56
CA LEU A 344 14.83 1.33 19.15
C LEU A 344 14.52 1.88 20.55
N PHE A 345 13.32 2.41 20.79
CA PHE A 345 12.89 3.02 22.03
C PHE A 345 12.05 2.10 22.96
N LEU A 346 11.87 0.84 22.55
CA LEU A 346 11.48 -0.23 23.44
C LEU A 346 12.71 -0.65 24.28
#